data_8bcd2a0d538bb5e1cdb56ad79cb994a2
#
_entry.id   8bcd2a0d538bb5e1cdb56ad79cb994a2
#
_cell.length_a   1.000
_cell.length_b   1.000
_cell.length_c   1.000
_cell.angle_alpha   90.00
_cell.angle_beta   90.00
_cell.angle_gamma   90.00
#
_symmetry.space_group_name_H-M   'P 1'
#
loop_
_entity.id
_entity.type
_entity.pdbx_description
1 polymer ?
#
loop_
_entity_poly.entity_id
_entity_poly.type
_entity_poly.pdbx_seq_one_letter_code
_entity_poly.pdbx_strand_id
1 'polypeptide(L)'
;MRYWAARADDSAPPWPGTAEIDRLEFVPAGRAAARLTHPRDVDLVTAAASALGAPPDDTAPLIILRHTKASSRKRWEGPDADRPLDPKGTAQADRLSVLLACYGIDRVVSSDALRCLDTVRPYATAVRAHVEHEPRVTEDAHEKAPQGAGDAVRELLASGDAAVLCSHRPVLPTLLEALGPLPHSAFPPADVTDQTLSPGSFVVVHRRVAGGEVEVVGVERHDL
;
A
#
# COMPACT_ATOMS: atom_id res chain seq x y z
N MET A 1 -10.78 -2.93 -16.50
CA MET A 1 -9.35 -2.54 -16.57
C MET A 1 -9.15 -1.45 -15.53
N ARG A 2 -8.05 -1.47 -14.75
CA ARG A 2 -7.73 -0.45 -13.75
C ARG A 2 -6.56 0.39 -14.27
N TYR A 3 -6.54 1.68 -13.96
CA TYR A 3 -5.50 2.62 -14.35
C TYR A 3 -4.99 3.34 -13.11
N TRP A 4 -3.73 3.68 -13.09
CA TRP A 4 -3.07 4.42 -12.02
C TRP A 4 -2.36 5.63 -12.58
N ALA A 5 -2.33 6.70 -11.82
CA ALA A 5 -1.44 7.82 -12.06
C ALA A 5 -0.19 7.65 -11.19
N ALA A 6 0.97 7.84 -11.77
CA ALA A 6 2.24 7.77 -11.05
C ALA A 6 3.20 8.85 -11.57
N ARG A 7 4.10 9.31 -10.71
CA ARG A 7 5.21 10.16 -11.14
C ARG A 7 6.28 9.27 -11.77
N ALA A 8 6.77 9.66 -12.96
CA ALA A 8 7.93 9.01 -13.54
C ALA A 8 9.18 9.37 -12.74
N ASP A 9 10.04 8.37 -12.49
CA ASP A 9 11.37 8.58 -11.92
C ASP A 9 12.35 8.82 -13.08
N ASP A 10 12.90 10.03 -13.15
CA ASP A 10 13.87 10.42 -14.20
C ASP A 10 15.20 9.64 -14.10
N SER A 11 15.46 9.02 -12.96
CA SER A 11 16.62 8.16 -12.73
C SER A 11 16.39 6.69 -13.12
N ALA A 12 15.15 6.31 -13.44
CA ALA A 12 14.82 4.94 -13.82
C ALA A 12 15.57 4.55 -15.12
N PRO A 13 16.07 3.29 -15.21
CA PRO A 13 16.72 2.84 -16.43
C PRO A 13 15.73 2.87 -17.61
N PRO A 14 16.23 3.07 -18.85
CA PRO A 14 15.39 3.02 -20.03
C PRO A 14 14.58 1.71 -20.09
N TRP A 15 13.33 1.81 -20.42
CA TRP A 15 12.47 0.65 -20.58
C TRP A 15 12.98 -0.28 -21.70
N PRO A 16 13.24 -1.58 -21.42
CA PRO A 16 13.91 -2.46 -22.36
C PRO A 16 13.04 -2.92 -23.55
N GLY A 17 11.76 -2.54 -23.59
CA GLY A 17 10.82 -3.08 -24.57
C GLY A 17 10.26 -4.43 -24.19
N THR A 18 9.22 -4.88 -24.88
CA THR A 18 8.67 -6.23 -24.82
C THR A 18 8.38 -6.73 -26.22
N ALA A 19 7.99 -7.99 -26.37
CA ALA A 19 7.59 -8.56 -27.67
C ALA A 19 6.31 -7.89 -28.23
N GLU A 20 5.52 -7.24 -27.39
CA GLU A 20 4.24 -6.62 -27.74
C GLU A 20 4.35 -5.09 -27.90
N ILE A 21 5.25 -4.45 -27.17
CA ILE A 21 5.46 -3.00 -27.16
C ILE A 21 6.92 -2.71 -27.50
N ASP A 22 7.16 -2.01 -28.60
CA ASP A 22 8.48 -1.69 -29.10
C ASP A 22 8.98 -0.30 -28.65
N ARG A 23 8.05 0.61 -28.28
CA ARG A 23 8.39 1.98 -27.90
C ARG A 23 7.46 2.57 -26.85
N LEU A 24 8.03 3.25 -25.86
CA LEU A 24 7.34 4.16 -24.95
C LEU A 24 7.75 5.61 -25.24
N GLU A 25 6.80 6.52 -25.16
CA GLU A 25 7.01 7.94 -25.35
C GLU A 25 6.22 8.74 -24.32
N PHE A 26 6.90 9.65 -23.60
CA PHE A 26 6.24 10.63 -22.76
C PHE A 26 5.77 11.81 -23.62
N VAL A 27 4.48 12.11 -23.54
CA VAL A 27 3.87 13.21 -24.29
C VAL A 27 2.98 14.05 -23.35
N PRO A 28 2.89 15.37 -23.56
CA PRO A 28 1.92 16.19 -22.83
C PRO A 28 0.50 15.65 -23.00
N ALA A 29 -0.30 15.67 -21.92
CA ALA A 29 -1.65 15.09 -21.89
C ALA A 29 -2.55 15.59 -23.06
N GLY A 30 -2.51 16.90 -23.37
CA GLY A 30 -3.26 17.46 -24.50
C GLY A 30 -2.82 16.95 -25.88
N ARG A 31 -1.57 16.48 -26.02
CA ARG A 31 -1.09 15.82 -27.25
C ARG A 31 -1.40 14.32 -27.25
N ALA A 32 -1.43 13.69 -26.07
CA ALA A 32 -1.75 12.28 -25.95
C ALA A 32 -3.16 11.99 -26.46
N ALA A 33 -4.15 12.79 -26.06
CA ALA A 33 -5.53 12.65 -26.50
C ALA A 33 -5.67 12.69 -28.05
N ALA A 34 -4.91 13.54 -28.74
CA ALA A 34 -4.92 13.63 -30.20
C ALA A 34 -4.22 12.47 -30.92
N ARG A 35 -3.44 11.65 -30.22
CA ARG A 35 -2.68 10.51 -30.78
C ARG A 35 -3.31 9.16 -30.48
N LEU A 36 -4.30 9.13 -29.58
CA LEU A 36 -5.02 7.91 -29.20
C LEU A 36 -6.10 7.59 -30.25
N THR A 37 -6.21 6.30 -30.60
CA THR A 37 -7.16 5.82 -31.62
C THR A 37 -8.50 5.41 -31.02
N HIS A 38 -8.55 5.06 -29.73
CA HIS A 38 -9.77 4.60 -29.08
C HIS A 38 -10.42 5.73 -28.26
N PRO A 39 -11.70 6.06 -28.48
CA PRO A 39 -12.39 7.12 -27.73
C PRO A 39 -12.32 6.94 -26.19
N ARG A 40 -12.44 5.70 -25.71
CA ARG A 40 -12.35 5.40 -24.27
C ARG A 40 -11.01 5.79 -23.66
N ASP A 41 -9.91 5.67 -24.42
CA ASP A 41 -8.57 6.04 -23.94
C ASP A 41 -8.42 7.57 -23.96
N VAL A 42 -9.04 8.26 -24.92
CA VAL A 42 -9.13 9.73 -24.96
C VAL A 42 -9.88 10.25 -23.74
N ASP A 43 -11.04 9.68 -23.44
CA ASP A 43 -11.85 10.06 -22.26
C ASP A 43 -11.07 9.84 -20.96
N LEU A 44 -10.37 8.72 -20.86
CA LEU A 44 -9.53 8.39 -19.71
C LEU A 44 -8.40 9.40 -19.52
N VAL A 45 -7.63 9.70 -20.56
CA VAL A 45 -6.51 10.66 -20.49
C VAL A 45 -7.03 12.06 -20.16
N THR A 46 -8.17 12.45 -20.71
CA THR A 46 -8.79 13.74 -20.43
C THR A 46 -9.25 13.84 -18.97
N ALA A 47 -9.90 12.79 -18.46
CA ALA A 47 -10.32 12.72 -17.07
C ALA A 47 -9.10 12.72 -16.12
N ALA A 48 -8.06 11.94 -16.44
CA ALA A 48 -6.82 11.91 -15.68
C ALA A 48 -6.12 13.28 -15.67
N ALA A 49 -6.01 13.96 -16.83
CA ALA A 49 -5.41 15.29 -16.92
C ALA A 49 -6.17 16.32 -16.08
N SER A 50 -7.50 16.24 -16.03
CA SER A 50 -8.32 17.11 -15.18
C SER A 50 -8.12 16.80 -13.68
N ALA A 51 -8.05 15.52 -13.32
CA ALA A 51 -7.82 15.11 -11.92
C ALA A 51 -6.40 15.44 -11.43
N LEU A 52 -5.40 15.36 -12.33
CA LEU A 52 -3.99 15.67 -12.05
C LEU A 52 -3.66 17.17 -12.19
N GLY A 53 -4.61 18.00 -12.64
CA GLY A 53 -4.44 19.45 -12.78
C GLY A 53 -4.35 20.21 -11.45
N ALA A 54 -4.66 19.57 -10.32
CA ALA A 54 -4.22 20.00 -8.99
C ALA A 54 -2.88 19.31 -8.68
N PRO A 55 -1.90 19.99 -8.08
CA PRO A 55 -0.60 19.38 -7.80
C PRO A 55 -0.80 18.15 -6.91
N PRO A 56 -0.37 16.95 -7.36
CA PRO A 56 -0.45 15.73 -6.55
C PRO A 56 0.54 15.73 -5.38
N ASP A 57 1.29 16.82 -5.23
CA ASP A 57 2.48 16.90 -4.37
C ASP A 57 2.17 16.95 -2.87
N ASP A 58 0.88 17.08 -2.48
CA ASP A 58 0.48 17.21 -1.09
C ASP A 58 -0.11 15.92 -0.49
N THR A 59 -0.09 14.81 -1.22
CA THR A 59 -0.65 13.55 -0.70
C THR A 59 0.43 12.56 -0.32
N ALA A 60 0.26 11.92 0.84
CA ALA A 60 1.12 10.85 1.30
C ALA A 60 0.30 9.54 1.43
N PRO A 61 0.83 8.39 0.99
CA PRO A 61 0.18 7.11 1.17
C PRO A 61 0.34 6.58 2.61
N LEU A 62 -0.73 5.99 3.15
CA LEU A 62 -0.67 5.08 4.28
C LEU A 62 -1.10 3.71 3.79
N ILE A 63 -0.22 2.71 3.91
CA ILE A 63 -0.48 1.34 3.48
C ILE A 63 -0.78 0.47 4.70
N ILE A 64 -1.95 -0.16 4.73
CA ILE A 64 -2.31 -1.20 5.69
C ILE A 64 -2.06 -2.55 5.03
N LEU A 65 -1.04 -3.26 5.49
CA LEU A 65 -0.52 -4.49 4.89
C LEU A 65 -0.79 -5.68 5.80
N ARG A 66 -1.35 -6.76 5.25
CA ARG A 66 -1.31 -8.06 5.90
C ARG A 66 0.02 -8.75 5.62
N HIS A 67 0.67 -9.31 6.67
CA HIS A 67 1.88 -10.12 6.47
C HIS A 67 1.70 -11.18 5.38
N THR A 68 2.76 -11.53 4.66
CA THR A 68 2.78 -12.56 3.65
C THR A 68 2.59 -13.95 4.25
N LYS A 69 2.56 -15.00 3.43
CA LYS A 69 2.22 -16.33 3.88
C LYS A 69 3.24 -16.87 4.89
N ALA A 70 2.78 -17.12 6.10
CA ALA A 70 3.58 -17.73 7.16
C ALA A 70 3.47 -19.26 7.16
N SER A 71 4.44 -19.90 7.78
CA SER A 71 4.45 -21.32 8.08
C SER A 71 3.16 -21.74 8.81
N SER A 72 2.72 -22.97 8.58
CA SER A 72 1.46 -23.46 9.16
C SER A 72 1.52 -23.47 10.69
N ARG A 73 0.54 -22.82 11.35
CA ARG A 73 0.40 -22.82 12.82
C ARG A 73 0.34 -24.24 13.38
N LYS A 74 -0.24 -25.20 12.64
CA LYS A 74 -0.34 -26.61 13.07
C LYS A 74 1.01 -27.35 13.07
N ARG A 75 2.01 -26.85 12.35
CA ARG A 75 3.35 -27.48 12.23
C ARG A 75 4.43 -26.70 12.97
N TRP A 76 4.08 -25.56 13.53
CA TRP A 76 5.01 -24.71 14.26
C TRP A 76 4.95 -25.05 15.75
N GLU A 77 6.09 -25.41 16.35
CA GLU A 77 6.19 -25.84 17.75
C GLU A 77 6.70 -24.75 18.68
N GLY A 78 7.16 -23.60 18.12
CA GLY A 78 7.65 -22.46 18.89
C GLY A 78 6.54 -21.46 19.25
N PRO A 79 6.89 -20.36 19.93
CA PRO A 79 5.98 -19.25 20.17
C PRO A 79 5.39 -18.71 18.86
N ASP A 80 4.11 -18.35 18.83
CA ASP A 80 3.46 -17.87 17.58
C ASP A 80 4.11 -16.55 17.08
N ALA A 81 4.67 -15.75 17.98
CA ALA A 81 5.41 -14.54 17.60
C ALA A 81 6.62 -14.85 16.72
N ASP A 82 7.28 -15.97 16.95
CA ASP A 82 8.51 -16.39 16.26
C ASP A 82 8.22 -17.20 14.99
N ARG A 83 6.96 -17.42 14.65
CA ARG A 83 6.54 -18.20 13.47
C ARG A 83 6.95 -17.50 12.17
N PRO A 84 7.86 -18.10 11.37
CA PRO A 84 8.43 -17.47 10.19
C PRO A 84 7.49 -17.50 8.98
N LEU A 85 7.86 -16.79 7.95
CA LEU A 85 7.28 -16.97 6.61
C LEU A 85 7.57 -18.38 6.08
N ASP A 86 6.67 -18.89 5.22
CA ASP A 86 6.99 -20.06 4.40
C ASP A 86 7.72 -19.62 3.10
N PRO A 87 8.26 -20.53 2.30
CA PRO A 87 8.96 -20.17 1.06
C PRO A 87 8.13 -19.36 0.08
N LYS A 88 6.80 -19.58 0.04
CA LYS A 88 5.89 -18.77 -0.77
C LYS A 88 5.77 -17.35 -0.19
N GLY A 89 5.70 -17.24 1.12
CA GLY A 89 5.63 -15.94 1.80
C GLY A 89 6.89 -15.12 1.62
N THR A 90 8.07 -15.74 1.64
CA THR A 90 9.35 -15.09 1.35
C THR A 90 9.35 -14.51 -0.07
N ALA A 91 8.97 -15.30 -1.07
CA ALA A 91 8.87 -14.83 -2.45
C ALA A 91 7.80 -13.72 -2.61
N GLN A 92 6.71 -13.76 -1.83
CA GLN A 92 5.73 -12.69 -1.80
C GLN A 92 6.33 -11.40 -1.21
N ALA A 93 7.13 -11.48 -0.13
CA ALA A 93 7.78 -10.32 0.48
C ALA A 93 8.76 -9.64 -0.48
N ASP A 94 9.52 -10.42 -1.27
CA ASP A 94 10.41 -9.88 -2.30
C ASP A 94 9.63 -9.12 -3.39
N ARG A 95 8.50 -9.66 -3.84
CA ARG A 95 7.62 -8.97 -4.81
C ARG A 95 6.97 -7.72 -4.22
N LEU A 96 6.55 -7.77 -2.95
CA LEU A 96 6.03 -6.59 -2.23
C LEU A 96 7.05 -5.46 -2.17
N SER A 97 8.33 -5.76 -2.00
CA SER A 97 9.39 -4.75 -1.98
C SER A 97 9.37 -3.86 -3.24
N VAL A 98 9.16 -4.47 -4.41
CA VAL A 98 9.04 -3.73 -5.67
C VAL A 98 7.76 -2.89 -5.74
N LEU A 99 6.63 -3.44 -5.26
CA LEU A 99 5.35 -2.71 -5.27
C LEU A 99 5.37 -1.53 -4.28
N LEU A 100 5.89 -1.72 -3.07
CA LEU A 100 5.99 -0.66 -2.07
C LEU A 100 6.88 0.49 -2.54
N ALA A 101 7.92 0.20 -3.32
CA ALA A 101 8.79 1.22 -3.91
C ALA A 101 8.03 2.19 -4.84
N CYS A 102 6.94 1.74 -5.47
CA CYS A 102 6.10 2.60 -6.31
C CYS A 102 5.35 3.69 -5.52
N TYR A 103 5.25 3.54 -4.19
CA TYR A 103 4.55 4.48 -3.32
C TYR A 103 5.46 5.43 -2.56
N GLY A 104 6.78 5.30 -2.69
CA GLY A 104 7.75 6.19 -2.04
C GLY A 104 7.64 6.16 -0.51
N ILE A 105 7.42 4.96 0.07
CA ILE A 105 7.30 4.78 1.52
C ILE A 105 8.66 5.03 2.17
N ASP A 106 8.70 5.91 3.14
CA ASP A 106 9.89 6.23 3.94
C ASP A 106 9.79 5.75 5.39
N ARG A 107 8.58 5.48 5.89
CA ARG A 107 8.32 5.01 7.23
C ARG A 107 7.76 3.59 7.24
N VAL A 108 8.51 2.65 7.77
CA VAL A 108 8.15 1.22 7.82
C VAL A 108 7.82 0.81 9.23
N VAL A 109 6.54 0.54 9.51
CA VAL A 109 6.02 0.17 10.82
C VAL A 109 5.51 -1.27 10.79
N SER A 110 5.80 -2.07 11.79
CA SER A 110 5.43 -3.48 11.82
C SER A 110 5.07 -3.97 13.22
N SER A 111 4.11 -4.89 13.28
CA SER A 111 3.96 -5.80 14.42
C SER A 111 5.28 -6.50 14.74
N ASP A 112 5.53 -6.77 16.02
CA ASP A 112 6.75 -7.45 16.51
C ASP A 112 6.87 -8.91 16.05
N ALA A 113 5.80 -9.52 15.55
CA ALA A 113 5.85 -10.90 15.11
C ALA A 113 6.78 -11.09 13.90
N LEU A 114 7.63 -12.13 13.96
CA LEU A 114 8.66 -12.41 12.96
C LEU A 114 8.11 -12.39 11.52
N ARG A 115 6.92 -12.97 11.29
CA ARG A 115 6.28 -12.99 9.96
C ARG A 115 5.95 -11.60 9.41
N CYS A 116 5.65 -10.63 10.30
CA CYS A 116 5.39 -9.24 9.87
C CYS A 116 6.71 -8.53 9.57
N LEU A 117 7.70 -8.67 10.45
CA LEU A 117 9.04 -8.13 10.25
C LEU A 117 9.66 -8.66 8.96
N ASP A 118 9.59 -9.98 8.73
CA ASP A 118 10.13 -10.61 7.53
C ASP A 118 9.38 -10.19 6.25
N THR A 119 8.11 -9.80 6.36
CA THR A 119 7.32 -9.30 5.22
C THR A 119 7.84 -7.94 4.73
N VAL A 120 8.21 -7.04 5.63
CA VAL A 120 8.63 -5.67 5.28
C VAL A 120 10.15 -5.52 5.15
N ARG A 121 10.93 -6.46 5.69
CA ARG A 121 12.39 -6.41 5.70
C ARG A 121 13.03 -6.25 4.31
N PRO A 122 12.61 -6.96 3.25
CA PRO A 122 13.19 -6.76 1.92
C PRO A 122 13.07 -5.32 1.45
N TYR A 123 11.88 -4.71 1.63
CA TYR A 123 11.65 -3.31 1.28
C TYR A 123 12.49 -2.36 2.14
N ALA A 124 12.42 -2.50 3.47
CA ALA A 124 13.18 -1.65 4.39
C ALA A 124 14.69 -1.69 4.09
N THR A 125 15.21 -2.87 3.74
CA THR A 125 16.62 -3.03 3.35
C THR A 125 16.93 -2.29 2.05
N ALA A 126 16.06 -2.39 1.04
CA ALA A 126 16.25 -1.76 -0.27
C ALA A 126 16.30 -0.22 -0.16
N VAL A 127 15.43 0.36 0.68
CA VAL A 127 15.36 1.84 0.86
C VAL A 127 16.20 2.33 2.06
N ARG A 128 16.89 1.44 2.76
CA ARG A 128 17.69 1.73 3.98
C ARG A 128 16.87 2.37 5.10
N ALA A 129 15.59 2.04 5.20
CA ALA A 129 14.73 2.47 6.27
C ALA A 129 14.88 1.56 7.50
N HIS A 130 14.68 2.13 8.69
CA HIS A 130 14.52 1.37 9.91
C HIS A 130 13.10 0.82 10.00
N VAL A 131 12.93 -0.41 10.49
CA VAL A 131 11.61 -0.95 10.80
C VAL A 131 11.24 -0.55 12.23
N GLU A 132 10.23 0.30 12.36
CA GLU A 132 9.65 0.68 13.65
C GLU A 132 8.77 -0.45 14.16
N HIS A 133 8.97 -0.83 15.41
CA HIS A 133 8.19 -1.85 16.10
C HIS A 133 6.92 -1.23 16.70
N GLU A 134 5.75 -1.80 16.36
CA GLU A 134 4.46 -1.35 16.87
C GLU A 134 3.74 -2.53 17.58
N PRO A 135 3.97 -2.71 18.88
CA PRO A 135 3.42 -3.85 19.61
C PRO A 135 1.89 -3.83 19.70
N ARG A 136 1.25 -2.66 19.61
CA ARG A 136 -0.23 -2.52 19.67
C ARG A 136 -0.96 -3.23 18.53
N VAL A 137 -0.26 -3.51 17.42
CA VAL A 137 -0.85 -4.20 16.25
C VAL A 137 -0.49 -5.69 16.18
N THR A 138 0.00 -6.28 17.25
CA THR A 138 0.15 -7.74 17.42
C THR A 138 -1.21 -8.39 17.68
N GLU A 139 -1.37 -9.70 17.36
CA GLU A 139 -2.60 -10.45 17.68
C GLU A 139 -2.89 -10.43 19.19
N ASP A 140 -1.86 -10.67 20.03
CA ASP A 140 -2.00 -10.72 21.48
C ASP A 140 -2.36 -9.37 22.10
N ALA A 141 -1.78 -8.27 21.64
CA ALA A 141 -2.12 -6.94 22.12
C ALA A 141 -3.53 -6.54 21.70
N HIS A 142 -3.91 -6.85 20.48
CA HIS A 142 -5.23 -6.58 19.94
C HIS A 142 -6.32 -7.38 20.69
N GLU A 143 -6.08 -8.64 21.03
CA GLU A 143 -7.04 -9.44 21.83
C GLU A 143 -7.28 -8.81 23.22
N LYS A 144 -6.24 -8.23 23.84
CA LYS A 144 -6.32 -7.60 25.16
C LYS A 144 -6.91 -6.19 25.13
N ALA A 145 -6.53 -5.39 24.12
CA ALA A 145 -6.88 -3.98 24.00
C ALA A 145 -6.99 -3.55 22.52
N PRO A 146 -8.10 -3.86 21.83
CA PRO A 146 -8.26 -3.57 20.40
C PRO A 146 -8.07 -2.09 20.05
N GLN A 147 -8.41 -1.19 20.98
CA GLN A 147 -8.33 0.26 20.79
C GLN A 147 -6.91 0.72 20.44
N GLY A 148 -5.89 0.08 21.02
CA GLY A 148 -4.48 0.41 20.76
C GLY A 148 -4.08 0.28 19.29
N ALA A 149 -4.62 -0.72 18.60
CA ALA A 149 -4.38 -0.89 17.16
C ALA A 149 -5.03 0.24 16.33
N GLY A 150 -6.25 0.66 16.70
CA GLY A 150 -6.91 1.80 16.10
C GLY A 150 -6.17 3.12 16.34
N ASP A 151 -5.63 3.32 17.56
CA ASP A 151 -4.84 4.51 17.89
C ASP A 151 -3.58 4.58 17.05
N ALA A 152 -2.87 3.46 16.86
CA ALA A 152 -1.68 3.41 16.01
C ALA A 152 -1.97 3.86 14.56
N VAL A 153 -3.11 3.45 13.99
CA VAL A 153 -3.52 3.91 12.65
C VAL A 153 -3.84 5.41 12.65
N ARG A 154 -4.58 5.91 13.66
CA ARG A 154 -4.92 7.33 13.75
C ARG A 154 -3.67 8.22 13.88
N GLU A 155 -2.68 7.77 14.66
CA GLU A 155 -1.38 8.45 14.78
C GLU A 155 -0.65 8.50 13.44
N LEU A 156 -0.60 7.38 12.70
CA LEU A 156 0.00 7.33 11.36
C LEU A 156 -0.77 8.15 10.34
N LEU A 157 -2.10 8.20 10.40
CA LEU A 157 -2.91 9.07 9.54
C LEU A 157 -2.57 10.54 9.77
N ALA A 158 -2.47 10.95 11.03
CA ALA A 158 -2.22 12.33 11.43
C ALA A 158 -0.78 12.79 11.16
N SER A 159 0.21 11.88 11.14
CA SER A 159 1.62 12.23 10.90
C SER A 159 1.86 12.78 9.50
N GLY A 160 1.09 12.34 8.50
CA GLY A 160 1.30 12.73 7.11
C GLY A 160 2.47 12.04 6.40
N ASP A 161 3.21 11.16 7.09
CA ASP A 161 4.36 10.44 6.53
C ASP A 161 3.92 9.40 5.49
N ALA A 162 4.66 9.19 4.43
CA ALA A 162 4.46 8.06 3.53
C ALA A 162 4.82 6.76 4.25
N ALA A 163 3.82 6.00 4.71
CA ALA A 163 4.02 4.93 5.67
C ALA A 163 3.37 3.60 5.26
N VAL A 164 3.99 2.48 5.69
CA VAL A 164 3.39 1.15 5.67
C VAL A 164 3.28 0.59 7.09
N LEU A 165 2.11 0.06 7.43
CA LEU A 165 1.85 -0.67 8.69
C LEU A 165 1.54 -2.13 8.37
N CYS A 166 2.45 -3.04 8.77
CA CYS A 166 2.27 -4.47 8.60
C CYS A 166 1.70 -5.13 9.86
N SER A 167 0.61 -5.87 9.68
CA SER A 167 -0.09 -6.54 10.77
C SER A 167 -0.73 -7.87 10.33
N HIS A 168 -1.72 -8.34 11.08
CA HIS A 168 -2.31 -9.66 11.04
C HIS A 168 -3.79 -9.63 10.67
N ARG A 169 -4.29 -10.73 10.10
CA ARG A 169 -5.69 -10.88 9.73
C ARG A 169 -6.70 -10.51 10.85
N PRO A 170 -6.54 -10.95 12.12
CA PRO A 170 -7.50 -10.61 13.16
C PRO A 170 -7.51 -9.12 13.53
N VAL A 171 -6.42 -8.42 13.29
CA VAL A 171 -6.26 -7.00 13.63
C VAL A 171 -6.80 -6.07 12.52
N LEU A 172 -6.78 -6.53 11.27
CA LEU A 172 -7.17 -5.73 10.10
C LEU A 172 -8.52 -5.02 10.23
N PRO A 173 -9.60 -5.66 10.73
CA PRO A 173 -10.87 -4.98 10.88
C PRO A 173 -10.76 -3.68 11.67
N THR A 174 -10.09 -3.71 12.80
CA THR A 174 -9.87 -2.54 13.66
C THR A 174 -8.99 -1.48 12.98
N LEU A 175 -7.94 -1.91 12.25
CA LEU A 175 -7.08 -0.98 11.50
C LEU A 175 -7.85 -0.27 10.40
N LEU A 176 -8.67 -1.01 9.63
CA LEU A 176 -9.45 -0.45 8.53
C LEU A 176 -10.59 0.46 9.03
N GLU A 177 -11.25 0.09 10.14
CA GLU A 177 -12.26 0.92 10.78
C GLU A 177 -11.67 2.26 11.29
N ALA A 178 -10.45 2.22 11.81
CA ALA A 178 -9.75 3.41 12.29
C ALA A 178 -9.39 4.43 11.20
N LEU A 179 -9.43 4.04 9.91
CA LEU A 179 -9.26 4.96 8.78
C LEU A 179 -10.42 5.97 8.68
N GLY A 180 -11.56 5.69 9.33
CA GLY A 180 -12.74 6.54 9.27
C GLY A 180 -13.51 6.45 7.94
N PRO A 181 -14.39 7.41 7.65
CA PRO A 181 -15.15 7.44 6.41
C PRO A 181 -14.21 7.56 5.21
N LEU A 182 -14.29 6.59 4.31
CA LEU A 182 -13.51 6.61 3.07
C LEU A 182 -14.31 7.27 1.95
N PRO A 183 -13.68 8.06 1.08
CA PRO A 183 -14.36 8.68 -0.04
C PRO A 183 -14.92 7.61 -0.97
N HIS A 184 -16.11 7.85 -1.51
CA HIS A 184 -16.63 7.09 -2.62
C HIS A 184 -15.74 7.41 -3.83
N SER A 185 -14.67 6.64 -4.02
CA SER A 185 -13.79 6.82 -5.16
C SER A 185 -14.58 6.55 -6.44
N ALA A 186 -14.31 7.32 -7.50
CA ALA A 186 -14.88 7.10 -8.84
C ALA A 186 -14.51 5.72 -9.43
N PHE A 187 -13.56 5.03 -8.82
CA PHE A 187 -13.29 3.63 -9.06
C PHE A 187 -14.10 2.85 -8.03
N PRO A 188 -14.97 1.88 -8.46
CA PRO A 188 -15.72 1.09 -7.51
C PRO A 188 -14.72 0.54 -6.50
N PRO A 189 -14.94 0.72 -5.21
CA PRO A 189 -14.10 0.13 -4.22
C PRO A 189 -14.13 -1.37 -4.53
N ALA A 190 -13.02 -1.91 -4.99
CA ALA A 190 -12.81 -3.33 -4.79
C ALA A 190 -12.94 -3.48 -3.30
N ASP A 191 -14.04 -3.96 -2.90
CA ASP A 191 -14.57 -4.11 -1.56
C ASP A 191 -13.54 -3.81 -0.45
N VAL A 192 -13.22 -2.51 -0.25
CA VAL A 192 -12.30 -2.09 0.83
C VAL A 192 -12.91 -2.48 2.17
N THR A 193 -14.24 -2.69 2.16
CA THR A 193 -15.00 -3.20 3.29
C THR A 193 -14.82 -4.71 3.51
N ASP A 194 -14.32 -5.46 2.50
CA ASP A 194 -13.92 -6.85 2.71
C ASP A 194 -12.62 -6.88 3.53
N GLN A 195 -12.79 -7.00 4.83
CA GLN A 195 -11.73 -7.07 5.83
C GLN A 195 -10.86 -8.35 5.71
N THR A 196 -11.13 -9.20 4.71
CA THR A 196 -10.43 -10.47 4.50
C THR A 196 -9.28 -10.34 3.49
N LEU A 197 -8.35 -9.42 3.72
CA LEU A 197 -7.14 -9.36 2.91
C LEU A 197 -6.42 -10.73 2.90
N SER A 198 -6.05 -11.22 1.73
CA SER A 198 -5.17 -12.39 1.59
C SER A 198 -3.75 -12.11 2.11
N PRO A 199 -2.93 -13.11 2.46
CA PRO A 199 -1.55 -12.87 2.86
C PRO A 199 -0.76 -12.11 1.79
N GLY A 200 -0.18 -10.96 2.17
CA GLY A 200 0.53 -10.07 1.28
C GLY A 200 -0.34 -9.01 0.60
N SER A 201 -1.67 -9.11 0.72
CA SER A 201 -2.58 -8.07 0.21
C SER A 201 -2.56 -6.83 1.11
N PHE A 202 -2.87 -5.68 0.52
CA PHE A 202 -2.82 -4.40 1.22
C PHE A 202 -3.85 -3.39 0.70
N VAL A 203 -4.14 -2.42 1.55
CA VAL A 203 -4.95 -1.23 1.21
C VAL A 203 -4.04 -0.02 1.27
N VAL A 204 -4.10 0.84 0.27
CA VAL A 204 -3.44 2.14 0.24
C VAL A 204 -4.47 3.23 0.46
N VAL A 205 -4.20 4.10 1.40
CA VAL A 205 -4.99 5.31 1.65
C VAL A 205 -4.14 6.51 1.25
N HIS A 206 -4.54 7.21 0.20
CA HIS A 206 -3.94 8.48 -0.20
C HIS A 206 -4.57 9.58 0.63
N ARG A 207 -3.76 10.28 1.40
CA ARG A 207 -4.25 11.33 2.30
C ARG A 207 -3.46 12.62 2.16
N ARG A 208 -4.14 13.72 2.45
CA ARG A 208 -3.57 15.05 2.62
C ARG A 208 -3.71 15.46 4.08
N VAL A 209 -2.67 16.05 4.64
CA VAL A 209 -2.71 16.64 5.98
C VAL A 209 -2.47 18.14 5.85
N ALA A 210 -3.46 18.94 6.22
CA ALA A 210 -3.38 20.39 6.14
C ALA A 210 -3.99 21.02 7.41
N GLY A 211 -3.23 21.87 8.09
CA GLY A 211 -3.72 22.55 9.31
C GLY A 211 -4.10 21.62 10.46
N GLY A 212 -3.58 20.39 10.49
CA GLY A 212 -3.93 19.36 11.47
C GLY A 212 -5.18 18.52 11.11
N GLU A 213 -5.82 18.83 10.00
CA GLU A 213 -6.92 18.02 9.47
C GLU A 213 -6.39 16.99 8.46
N VAL A 214 -6.97 15.78 8.51
CA VAL A 214 -6.66 14.67 7.59
C VAL A 214 -7.80 14.50 6.61
N GLU A 215 -7.49 14.64 5.32
CA GLU A 215 -8.41 14.36 4.23
C GLU A 215 -7.96 13.10 3.48
N VAL A 216 -8.79 12.08 3.41
CA VAL A 216 -8.57 10.92 2.56
C VAL A 216 -9.08 11.23 1.15
N VAL A 217 -8.18 11.28 0.18
CA VAL A 217 -8.49 11.66 -1.21
C VAL A 217 -8.65 10.47 -2.15
N GLY A 218 -8.16 9.29 -1.76
CA GLY A 218 -8.30 8.07 -2.55
C GLY A 218 -7.94 6.83 -1.78
N VAL A 219 -8.46 5.69 -2.23
CA VAL A 219 -8.19 4.38 -1.63
C VAL A 219 -7.99 3.34 -2.74
N GLU A 220 -6.99 2.49 -2.57
CA GLU A 220 -6.71 1.36 -3.45
C GLU A 220 -6.63 0.07 -2.65
N ARG A 221 -6.97 -1.05 -3.28
CA ARG A 221 -6.74 -2.40 -2.74
C ARG A 221 -5.92 -3.21 -3.73
N HIS A 222 -4.92 -3.90 -3.22
CA HIS A 222 -4.06 -4.79 -3.98
C HIS A 222 -4.07 -6.19 -3.39
N ASP A 223 -4.38 -7.17 -4.23
CA ASP A 223 -4.27 -8.60 -3.92
C ASP A 223 -3.03 -9.16 -4.61
N LEU A 224 -2.16 -9.85 -3.83
CA LEU A 224 -0.86 -10.33 -4.29
C LEU A 224 -0.92 -11.79 -4.78
#